data_f8d2c81c8e00555cd262044bfd8fb86b
#
_entry.id   f8d2c81c8e00555cd262044bfd8fb86b
#
_cell.length_a   1.000
_cell.length_b   1.000
_cell.length_c   1.000
_cell.angle_alpha   90.00
_cell.angle_beta   90.00
_cell.angle_gamma   90.00
#
_symmetry.space_group_name_H-M   'P 1'
#
loop_
_entity.id
_entity.type
_entity.pdbx_description
1 polymer ?
#
loop_
_entity_poly.entity_id
_entity_poly.type
_entity_poly.pdbx_seq_one_letter_code
_entity_poly.pdbx_strand_id
1 'polypeptide(L)'
;MTDAFQKLFAQMMEQGQEMARSLNPALENFSAVGLDKLFPTMSKDMLEMWFGKTFNREGLDAKTRLLVTVAALTVLGAQAEPQMKLTIRHALEAGATKREIAEVIYQMSMFGGVPAMTKALEIAQGVFDEAGETKGDDA
;
A
#
# COMPACT_ATOMS: atom_id res chain seq x y z
N MET A 1 32.29 7.16 -3.51
CA MET A 1 31.38 6.10 -3.97
C MET A 1 29.92 6.37 -3.60
N THR A 2 29.64 6.80 -2.37
CA THR A 2 28.28 7.14 -1.93
C THR A 2 27.68 8.33 -2.69
N ASP A 3 28.46 9.34 -3.05
CA ASP A 3 28.00 10.54 -3.76
C ASP A 3 27.59 10.25 -5.20
N ALA A 4 28.30 9.36 -5.90
CA ALA A 4 27.96 8.96 -7.26
C ALA A 4 26.65 8.16 -7.31
N PHE A 5 26.43 7.29 -6.32
CA PHE A 5 25.20 6.51 -6.19
C PHE A 5 24.00 7.40 -5.87
N GLN A 6 24.19 8.35 -4.93
CA GLN A 6 23.14 9.31 -4.57
C GLN A 6 22.76 10.21 -5.75
N LYS A 7 23.74 10.68 -6.53
CA LYS A 7 23.49 11.46 -7.74
C LYS A 7 22.74 10.66 -8.79
N LEU A 8 23.14 9.40 -9.01
CA LEU A 8 22.47 8.52 -9.95
C LEU A 8 21.03 8.26 -9.53
N PHE A 9 20.80 7.97 -8.25
CA PHE A 9 19.47 7.74 -7.69
C PHE A 9 18.59 8.99 -7.82
N ALA A 10 19.15 10.17 -7.50
CA ALA A 10 18.43 11.43 -7.63
C ALA A 10 18.07 11.73 -9.10
N GLN A 11 18.97 11.46 -10.06
CA GLN A 11 18.69 11.60 -11.49
C GLN A 11 17.61 10.64 -11.95
N MET A 12 17.63 9.40 -11.49
CA MET A 12 16.59 8.42 -11.82
C MET A 12 15.24 8.84 -11.28
N MET A 13 15.17 9.36 -10.05
CA MET A 13 13.94 9.88 -9.46
C MET A 13 13.42 11.10 -10.21
N GLU A 14 14.30 12.01 -10.57
CA GLU A 14 13.95 13.22 -11.33
C GLU A 14 13.43 12.86 -12.73
N GLN A 15 14.11 11.97 -13.45
CA GLN A 15 13.66 11.48 -14.73
C GLN A 15 12.33 10.74 -14.65
N GLY A 16 12.13 9.94 -13.60
CA GLY A 16 10.87 9.26 -13.35
C GLY A 16 9.73 10.23 -13.12
N GLN A 17 9.98 11.30 -12.36
CA GLN A 17 8.99 12.36 -12.12
C GLN A 17 8.66 13.14 -13.37
N GLU A 18 9.66 13.50 -14.19
CA GLU A 18 9.43 14.19 -15.46
C GLU A 18 8.65 13.32 -16.44
N MET A 19 8.98 12.03 -16.52
CA MET A 19 8.25 11.09 -17.36
C MET A 19 6.80 10.94 -16.88
N ALA A 20 6.57 10.85 -15.59
CA ALA A 20 5.24 10.78 -15.01
C ALA A 20 4.44 12.05 -15.29
N ARG A 21 5.06 13.24 -15.18
CA ARG A 21 4.42 14.53 -15.49
C ARG A 21 4.06 14.65 -16.97
N SER A 22 4.92 14.15 -17.86
CA SER A 22 4.65 14.20 -19.30
C SER A 22 3.52 13.25 -19.71
N LEU A 23 3.34 12.15 -18.98
CA LEU A 23 2.29 11.17 -19.24
C LEU A 23 0.94 11.58 -18.66
N ASN A 24 0.94 12.32 -17.57
CA ASN A 24 -0.30 12.75 -16.92
C ASN A 24 -0.12 14.14 -16.28
N PRO A 25 -0.65 15.21 -16.92
CA PRO A 25 -0.56 16.57 -16.38
C PRO A 25 -1.18 16.74 -15.00
N ALA A 26 -2.10 15.88 -14.59
CA ALA A 26 -2.71 15.91 -13.26
C ALA A 26 -1.68 15.63 -12.15
N LEU A 27 -0.51 15.07 -12.50
CA LEU A 27 0.57 14.84 -11.56
C LEU A 27 1.39 16.10 -11.22
N GLU A 28 1.18 17.22 -11.91
CA GLU A 28 1.81 18.50 -11.56
C GLU A 28 1.42 18.99 -10.17
N ASN A 29 0.22 18.63 -9.72
CA ASN A 29 -0.29 18.94 -8.39
C ASN A 29 -0.14 17.75 -7.43
N PHE A 30 0.82 16.89 -7.70
CA PHE A 30 1.03 15.67 -6.92
C PHE A 30 1.44 16.00 -5.48
N SER A 31 0.55 15.69 -4.56
CA SER A 31 0.89 15.59 -3.14
C SER A 31 0.97 14.11 -2.75
N ALA A 32 1.94 13.76 -1.91
CA ALA A 32 2.06 12.38 -1.42
C ALA A 32 0.76 11.88 -0.76
N VAL A 33 -0.06 12.80 -0.27
CA VAL A 33 -1.35 12.51 0.37
C VAL A 33 -2.41 12.01 -0.62
N GLY A 34 -2.28 12.37 -1.91
CA GLY A 34 -3.23 11.94 -2.95
C GLY A 34 -2.81 10.71 -3.74
N LEU A 35 -1.64 10.12 -3.44
CA LEU A 35 -1.08 9.01 -4.19
C LEU A 35 -1.99 7.78 -4.20
N ASP A 36 -2.59 7.46 -3.07
CA ASP A 36 -3.50 6.32 -2.93
C ASP A 36 -4.75 6.45 -3.78
N LYS A 37 -5.17 7.69 -4.10
CA LYS A 37 -6.35 7.98 -4.92
C LYS A 37 -6.06 7.98 -6.42
N LEU A 38 -4.79 8.16 -6.81
CA LEU A 38 -4.37 8.19 -8.22
C LEU A 38 -4.28 6.80 -8.83
N PHE A 39 -4.00 5.78 -8.01
CA PHE A 39 -3.89 4.42 -8.49
C PHE A 39 -5.21 3.67 -8.29
N PRO A 40 -5.80 3.13 -9.37
CA PRO A 40 -7.00 2.31 -9.23
C PRO A 40 -6.69 1.02 -8.46
N THR A 41 -7.67 0.54 -7.73
CA THR A 41 -7.56 -0.75 -7.06
C THR A 41 -7.46 -1.85 -8.11
N MET A 42 -6.39 -2.62 -8.07
CA MET A 42 -6.21 -3.75 -8.98
C MET A 42 -7.15 -4.89 -8.61
N SER A 43 -7.64 -5.61 -9.63
CA SER A 43 -8.45 -6.79 -9.41
C SER A 43 -7.63 -7.91 -8.75
N LYS A 44 -8.33 -8.88 -8.16
CA LYS A 44 -7.69 -10.04 -7.53
C LYS A 44 -6.76 -10.79 -8.50
N ASP A 45 -7.22 -11.01 -9.72
CA ASP A 45 -6.44 -11.73 -10.73
C ASP A 45 -5.16 -10.98 -11.11
N MET A 46 -5.26 -9.65 -11.23
CA MET A 46 -4.10 -8.80 -11.52
C MET A 46 -3.11 -8.78 -10.34
N LEU A 47 -3.62 -8.75 -9.11
CA LEU A 47 -2.78 -8.82 -7.91
C LEU A 47 -2.04 -10.14 -7.82
N GLU A 48 -2.71 -11.26 -8.12
CA GLU A 48 -2.07 -12.59 -8.15
C GLU A 48 -1.02 -12.68 -9.26
N MET A 49 -1.27 -12.03 -10.41
CA MET A 49 -0.30 -11.99 -11.51
C MET A 49 0.95 -11.19 -11.14
N TRP A 50 0.79 -10.02 -10.48
CA TRP A 50 1.90 -9.11 -10.19
C TRP A 50 2.62 -9.43 -8.88
N PHE A 51 1.88 -9.88 -7.85
CA PHE A 51 2.43 -10.05 -6.49
C PHE A 51 2.34 -11.48 -5.97
N GLY A 52 1.69 -12.39 -6.70
CA GLY A 52 1.41 -13.74 -6.21
C GLY A 52 2.22 -14.83 -6.87
N LYS A 53 1.56 -15.94 -7.11
CA LYS A 53 2.15 -17.21 -7.53
C LYS A 53 2.80 -17.22 -8.90
N THR A 54 2.57 -16.19 -9.73
CA THR A 54 3.17 -16.10 -11.07
C THR A 54 4.68 -15.93 -10.99
N PHE A 55 5.19 -15.24 -9.97
CA PHE A 55 6.62 -15.11 -9.74
C PHE A 55 7.23 -16.34 -9.09
N ASN A 56 6.44 -17.09 -8.31
CA ASN A 56 6.89 -18.30 -7.65
C ASN A 56 5.67 -19.16 -7.36
N ARG A 57 5.44 -20.20 -8.18
CA ARG A 57 4.25 -21.05 -8.12
C ARG A 57 4.04 -21.73 -6.75
N GLU A 58 5.11 -21.96 -6.01
CA GLU A 58 5.08 -22.56 -4.67
C GLU A 58 5.26 -21.53 -3.57
N GLY A 59 5.31 -20.23 -3.92
CA GLY A 59 5.54 -19.15 -2.97
C GLY A 59 4.25 -18.60 -2.35
N LEU A 60 4.43 -17.50 -1.64
CA LEU A 60 3.33 -16.79 -1.00
C LEU A 60 2.37 -16.21 -2.03
N ASP A 61 1.09 -16.28 -1.77
CA ASP A 61 0.08 -15.64 -2.60
C ASP A 61 0.05 -14.11 -2.39
N ALA A 62 -0.71 -13.40 -3.21
CA ALA A 62 -0.81 -11.95 -3.16
C ALA A 62 -1.35 -11.47 -1.81
N LYS A 63 -2.38 -12.11 -1.29
CA LYS A 63 -2.98 -11.80 0.01
C LYS A 63 -1.92 -11.83 1.12
N THR A 64 -1.15 -12.89 1.21
CA THR A 64 -0.12 -13.06 2.23
C THR A 64 0.98 -12.01 2.09
N ARG A 65 1.44 -11.73 0.86
CA ARG A 65 2.45 -10.70 0.61
C ARG A 65 1.97 -9.32 1.02
N LEU A 66 0.72 -9.00 0.74
CA LEU A 66 0.13 -7.71 1.12
C LEU A 66 -0.05 -7.59 2.63
N LEU A 67 -0.44 -8.67 3.31
CA LEU A 67 -0.51 -8.68 4.77
C LEU A 67 0.87 -8.49 5.41
N VAL A 68 1.91 -9.10 4.86
CA VAL A 68 3.29 -8.90 5.30
C VAL A 68 3.71 -7.43 5.11
N THR A 69 3.31 -6.82 3.99
CA THR A 69 3.59 -5.41 3.72
C THR A 69 2.86 -4.50 4.74
N VAL A 70 1.61 -4.80 5.07
CA VAL A 70 0.87 -4.08 6.11
C VAL A 70 1.61 -4.17 7.45
N ALA A 71 2.11 -5.37 7.79
CA ALA A 71 2.89 -5.57 9.01
C ALA A 71 4.15 -4.70 9.04
N ALA A 72 4.91 -4.70 7.95
CA ALA A 72 6.14 -3.91 7.83
C ALA A 72 5.86 -2.41 7.96
N LEU A 73 4.83 -1.90 7.26
CA LEU A 73 4.45 -0.49 7.32
C LEU A 73 3.99 -0.09 8.72
N THR A 74 3.32 -0.98 9.44
CA THR A 74 2.91 -0.75 10.82
C THR A 74 4.13 -0.58 11.73
N VAL A 75 5.11 -1.49 11.63
CA VAL A 75 6.34 -1.45 12.44
C VAL A 75 7.12 -0.16 12.20
N LEU A 76 7.12 0.35 10.97
CA LEU A 76 7.75 1.62 10.60
C LEU A 76 6.99 2.85 11.17
N GLY A 77 5.96 2.65 11.97
CA GLY A 77 5.19 3.72 12.60
C GLY A 77 4.04 4.25 11.76
N ALA A 78 3.65 3.52 10.70
CA ALA A 78 2.60 3.92 9.77
C ALA A 78 2.82 5.33 9.19
N GLN A 79 4.07 5.71 8.97
CA GLN A 79 4.44 7.03 8.45
C GLN A 79 4.06 7.22 6.99
N ALA A 80 4.12 6.15 6.19
CA ALA A 80 3.73 6.16 4.78
C ALA A 80 2.22 5.91 4.64
N GLU A 81 1.41 6.85 5.09
CA GLU A 81 -0.05 6.72 5.13
C GLU A 81 -0.68 6.41 3.77
N PRO A 82 -0.34 7.12 2.66
CA PRO A 82 -0.93 6.79 1.36
C PRO A 82 -0.58 5.38 0.89
N GLN A 83 0.66 4.94 1.09
CA GLN A 83 1.10 3.59 0.73
C GLN A 83 0.38 2.55 1.57
N MET A 84 0.18 2.82 2.85
CA MET A 84 -0.54 1.92 3.75
C MET A 84 -2.01 1.77 3.34
N LYS A 85 -2.67 2.88 3.02
CA LYS A 85 -4.06 2.86 2.50
C LYS A 85 -4.17 2.02 1.24
N LEU A 86 -3.28 2.22 0.29
CA LEU A 86 -3.24 1.47 -0.96
C LEU A 86 -3.01 -0.02 -0.70
N THR A 87 -2.08 -0.36 0.17
CA THR A 87 -1.77 -1.75 0.52
C THR A 87 -2.96 -2.44 1.18
N ILE A 88 -3.63 -1.78 2.12
CA ILE A 88 -4.81 -2.32 2.81
C ILE A 88 -5.95 -2.55 1.81
N ARG A 89 -6.17 -1.59 0.91
CA ARG A 89 -7.20 -1.70 -0.14
C ARG A 89 -6.93 -2.92 -1.03
N HIS A 90 -5.69 -3.08 -1.46
CA HIS A 90 -5.30 -4.23 -2.27
C HIS A 90 -5.37 -5.55 -1.49
N ALA A 91 -5.04 -5.54 -0.19
CA ALA A 91 -5.18 -6.72 0.66
C ALA A 91 -6.64 -7.20 0.72
N LEU A 92 -7.59 -6.27 0.88
CA LEU A 92 -9.02 -6.58 0.85
C LEU A 92 -9.42 -7.17 -0.51
N GLU A 93 -8.97 -6.58 -1.61
CA GLU A 93 -9.25 -7.05 -2.96
C GLU A 93 -8.66 -8.44 -3.21
N ALA A 94 -7.49 -8.72 -2.64
CA ALA A 94 -6.83 -10.02 -2.74
C ALA A 94 -7.49 -11.11 -1.87
N GLY A 95 -8.49 -10.74 -1.08
CA GLY A 95 -9.29 -11.67 -0.29
C GLY A 95 -9.00 -11.65 1.22
N ALA A 96 -8.18 -10.72 1.71
CA ALA A 96 -7.99 -10.54 3.15
C ALA A 96 -9.27 -10.00 3.78
N THR A 97 -9.61 -10.49 4.96
CA THR A 97 -10.73 -9.94 5.73
C THR A 97 -10.26 -8.73 6.54
N LYS A 98 -11.21 -7.87 6.90
CA LYS A 98 -10.95 -6.75 7.81
C LYS A 98 -10.32 -7.24 9.13
N ARG A 99 -10.79 -8.37 9.60
CA ARG A 99 -10.29 -9.00 10.82
C ARG A 99 -8.83 -9.44 10.68
N GLU A 100 -8.50 -10.10 9.56
CA GLU A 100 -7.12 -10.52 9.30
C GLU A 100 -6.16 -9.33 9.28
N ILE A 101 -6.56 -8.24 8.63
CA ILE A 101 -5.75 -7.01 8.57
C ILE A 101 -5.58 -6.42 9.96
N ALA A 102 -6.66 -6.32 10.75
CA ALA A 102 -6.61 -5.80 12.11
C ALA A 102 -5.73 -6.67 13.02
N GLU A 103 -5.82 -7.98 12.90
CA GLU A 103 -4.99 -8.90 13.69
C GLU A 103 -3.50 -8.80 13.37
N VAL A 104 -3.16 -8.61 12.09
CA VAL A 104 -1.77 -8.38 11.66
C VAL A 104 -1.24 -7.09 12.30
N ILE A 105 -2.00 -6.01 12.23
CA ILE A 105 -1.61 -4.73 12.83
C ILE A 105 -1.44 -4.86 14.35
N TYR A 106 -2.37 -5.54 14.99
CA TYR A 106 -2.32 -5.81 16.44
C TYR A 106 -1.05 -6.56 16.83
N GLN A 107 -0.71 -7.59 16.09
CA GLN A 107 0.48 -8.39 16.33
C GLN A 107 1.76 -7.53 16.25
N MET A 108 1.77 -6.55 15.38
CA MET A 108 2.94 -5.68 15.17
C MET A 108 3.16 -4.69 16.32
N SER A 109 2.20 -4.55 17.25
CA SER A 109 2.38 -3.71 18.44
C SER A 109 3.56 -4.17 19.31
N MET A 110 3.86 -5.46 19.29
CA MET A 110 4.98 -6.06 20.02
C MET A 110 6.34 -5.59 19.48
N PHE A 111 6.39 -5.14 18.24
CA PHE A 111 7.62 -4.73 17.56
C PHE A 111 7.69 -3.22 17.33
N GLY A 112 6.59 -2.61 16.89
CA GLY A 112 6.53 -1.18 16.57
C GLY A 112 5.98 -0.29 17.69
N GLY A 113 5.38 -0.90 18.70
CA GLY A 113 4.77 -0.17 19.83
C GLY A 113 3.29 0.17 19.61
N VAL A 114 2.63 0.51 20.70
CA VAL A 114 1.19 0.80 20.73
C VAL A 114 0.83 2.04 19.89
N PRO A 115 1.60 3.15 19.91
CA PRO A 115 1.29 4.31 19.07
C PRO A 115 1.29 3.97 17.57
N ALA A 116 2.24 3.17 17.11
CA ALA A 116 2.30 2.71 15.71
C ALA A 116 1.09 1.86 15.35
N MET A 117 0.73 0.92 16.21
CA MET A 117 -0.47 0.09 16.06
C MET A 117 -1.74 0.94 15.97
N THR A 118 -1.90 1.89 16.90
CA THR A 118 -3.09 2.75 16.94
C THR A 118 -3.24 3.55 15.66
N LYS A 119 -2.15 4.17 15.20
CA LYS A 119 -2.16 4.93 13.94
C LYS A 119 -2.52 4.02 12.76
N ALA A 120 -1.94 2.84 12.69
CA ALA A 120 -2.21 1.88 11.62
C ALA A 120 -3.67 1.41 11.63
N LEU A 121 -4.24 1.17 12.81
CA LEU A 121 -5.66 0.80 12.94
C LEU A 121 -6.59 1.92 12.50
N GLU A 122 -6.26 3.18 12.80
CA GLU A 122 -7.04 4.34 12.33
C GLU A 122 -7.03 4.42 10.80
N ILE A 123 -5.87 4.25 10.18
CA ILE A 123 -5.75 4.23 8.72
C ILE A 123 -6.58 3.08 8.13
N ALA A 124 -6.46 1.90 8.71
CA ALA A 124 -7.21 0.72 8.27
C ALA A 124 -8.72 0.94 8.39
N GLN A 125 -9.17 1.51 9.49
CA GLN A 125 -10.59 1.80 9.70
C GLN A 125 -11.13 2.76 8.63
N GLY A 126 -10.36 3.78 8.26
CA GLY A 126 -10.72 4.68 7.19
C GLY A 126 -10.92 3.97 5.85
N VAL A 127 -10.02 3.04 5.52
CA VAL A 127 -10.13 2.23 4.30
C VAL A 127 -11.34 1.30 4.36
N PHE A 128 -11.60 0.70 5.51
CA PHE A 128 -12.76 -0.19 5.71
C PHE A 128 -14.08 0.55 5.54
N ASP A 129 -14.16 1.78 6.03
CA ASP A 129 -15.36 2.63 5.89
C ASP A 129 -15.60 3.00 4.44
N GLU A 130 -14.57 3.41 3.70
CA GLU A 130 -14.64 3.70 2.28
C GLU A 130 -15.10 2.47 1.46
N ALA A 131 -14.57 1.29 1.79
CA ALA A 131 -14.95 0.04 1.12
C ALA A 131 -16.41 -0.34 1.40
N GLY A 132 -16.92 -0.04 2.59
CA GLY A 132 -18.31 -0.25 2.96
C GLY A 132 -19.27 0.64 2.20
N GLU A 133 -18.92 1.91 2.01
CA GLU A 133 -19.70 2.89 1.25
C GLU A 133 -19.80 2.50 -0.22
N THR A 134 -18.70 2.11 -0.83
CA THR A 134 -18.68 1.71 -2.25
C THR A 134 -19.55 0.48 -2.52
N LYS A 135 -19.63 -0.45 -1.59
CA LYS A 135 -20.50 -1.63 -1.71
C LYS A 135 -21.97 -1.33 -1.44
N GLY A 136 -22.25 -0.25 -0.72
CA GLY A 136 -23.61 0.22 -0.45
C GLY A 136 -24.26 0.89 -1.65
N ASP A 137 -23.46 1.55 -2.49
CA ASP A 137 -23.94 2.25 -3.69
C ASP A 137 -24.22 1.30 -4.86
N ASP A 138 -23.63 0.11 -4.87
CA ASP A 138 -23.83 -0.91 -5.91
C ASP A 138 -25.02 -1.86 -5.59
N ALA A 139 -25.63 -1.67 -4.47
CA ALA A 139 -26.81 -2.44 -4.05
C ALA A 139 -28.11 -1.68 -4.33
#